data_43f15f498e31f806c04543d69deb41ee
#
_entry.id   43f15f498e31f806c04543d69deb41ee
#
_cell.length_a   1.000
_cell.length_b   1.000
_cell.length_c   1.000
_cell.angle_alpha   90.00
_cell.angle_beta   90.00
_cell.angle_gamma   90.00
#
_symmetry.space_group_name_H-M   'P 1'
#
loop_
_entity.id
_entity.type
_entity.pdbx_description
1 polymer ?
#
loop_
_entity_poly.entity_id
_entity_poly.type
_entity_poly.pdbx_seq_one_letter_code
_entity_poly.pdbx_strand_id
1 'polypeptide(L)'
;MSIKPTGEERAIKRRAGATVDGAPISYVIALAAVVAVLSFVPLSIVIGSGKSFPMSQAVYPLVGWILGPVAGALADGVGALVGVLIAPHTTTIPAATVFGAVMAGLAAGCMNGEGRRGWWWLPLSILLFVVYGLYVGRAVFRNGVAWWAALLGSIIDGSALLLFVLPTRLLIARWLASENAGLRAVGLFLGTWVGAGISHLCAAVIVYYVFN
;
A
#
# COMPACT_ATOMS: atom_id res chain seq x y z
N MET A 1 -18.54 -8.06 58.86
CA MET A 1 -19.65 -7.65 57.96
C MET A 1 -19.05 -7.25 56.65
N SER A 2 -19.05 -8.16 55.65
CA SER A 2 -18.43 -7.91 54.33
C SER A 2 -19.49 -7.33 53.40
N ILE A 3 -19.34 -6.07 53.03
CA ILE A 3 -20.20 -5.40 52.07
C ILE A 3 -19.76 -5.88 50.69
N LYS A 4 -20.51 -6.82 50.11
CA LYS A 4 -20.36 -7.15 48.68
C LYS A 4 -20.93 -5.98 47.89
N PRO A 5 -20.16 -5.35 47.00
CA PRO A 5 -20.74 -4.37 46.09
C PRO A 5 -21.64 -5.12 45.09
N THR A 6 -22.95 -4.90 45.20
CA THR A 6 -23.92 -5.26 44.17
C THR A 6 -23.76 -4.26 42.99
N GLY A 7 -22.65 -4.35 42.29
CA GLY A 7 -22.53 -3.73 40.99
C GLY A 7 -23.19 -4.64 39.97
N GLU A 8 -24.31 -4.22 39.39
CA GLU A 8 -24.73 -4.79 38.10
C GLU A 8 -23.56 -4.64 37.14
N GLU A 9 -22.83 -5.72 36.92
CA GLU A 9 -21.92 -5.81 35.81
C GLU A 9 -22.78 -5.69 34.54
N ARG A 10 -22.90 -4.47 34.03
CA ARG A 10 -23.40 -4.25 32.69
C ARG A 10 -22.41 -4.97 31.76
N ALA A 11 -22.69 -6.23 31.45
CA ALA A 11 -22.04 -6.93 30.38
C ALA A 11 -22.31 -6.11 29.12
N ILE A 12 -21.34 -5.27 28.74
CA ILE A 12 -21.36 -4.57 27.48
C ILE A 12 -21.21 -5.69 26.44
N LYS A 13 -22.35 -6.23 25.97
CA LYS A 13 -22.38 -7.07 24.77
C LYS A 13 -21.83 -6.20 23.66
N ARG A 14 -20.53 -6.32 23.39
CA ARG A 14 -19.95 -5.80 22.15
C ARG A 14 -20.73 -6.46 21.02
N ARG A 15 -21.68 -5.73 20.45
CA ARG A 15 -22.24 -6.10 19.15
C ARG A 15 -21.03 -6.22 18.23
N ALA A 16 -20.85 -7.39 17.64
CA ALA A 16 -19.85 -7.57 16.58
C ALA A 16 -20.19 -6.50 15.54
N GLY A 17 -19.37 -5.47 15.47
CA GLY A 17 -19.55 -4.38 14.50
C GLY A 17 -19.35 -4.94 13.08
N ALA A 18 -19.85 -4.23 12.09
CA ALA A 18 -19.60 -4.58 10.69
C ALA A 18 -18.08 -4.70 10.42
N THR A 19 -17.70 -5.73 9.69
CA THR A 19 -16.30 -6.02 9.35
C THR A 19 -16.11 -6.10 7.85
N VAL A 20 -14.94 -5.72 7.39
CA VAL A 20 -14.46 -5.94 6.01
C VAL A 20 -13.32 -6.94 6.09
N ASP A 21 -13.52 -8.15 5.60
CA ASP A 21 -12.52 -9.23 5.61
C ASP A 21 -11.90 -9.53 6.99
N GLY A 22 -12.72 -9.39 8.04
CA GLY A 22 -12.31 -9.58 9.43
C GLY A 22 -11.82 -8.30 10.14
N ALA A 23 -11.46 -7.25 9.43
CA ALA A 23 -11.10 -5.96 10.01
C ALA A 23 -12.35 -5.15 10.39
N PRO A 24 -12.42 -4.58 11.60
CA PRO A 24 -13.54 -3.73 11.99
C PRO A 24 -13.67 -2.51 11.07
N ILE A 25 -14.88 -2.22 10.61
CA ILE A 25 -15.12 -1.10 9.68
C ILE A 25 -14.68 0.25 10.24
N SER A 26 -14.72 0.41 11.58
CA SER A 26 -14.23 1.61 12.26
C SER A 26 -12.73 1.85 12.03
N TYR A 27 -11.91 0.78 11.99
CA TYR A 27 -10.49 0.91 11.66
C TYR A 27 -10.27 1.21 10.18
N VAL A 28 -11.09 0.62 9.30
CA VAL A 28 -11.03 0.93 7.85
C VAL A 28 -11.31 2.42 7.62
N ILE A 29 -12.36 2.95 8.25
CA ILE A 29 -12.72 4.38 8.15
C ILE A 29 -11.64 5.27 8.76
N ALA A 30 -11.13 4.94 9.94
CA ALA A 30 -10.11 5.73 10.62
C ALA A 30 -8.81 5.81 9.80
N LEU A 31 -8.35 4.67 9.27
CA LEU A 31 -7.13 4.64 8.45
C LEU A 31 -7.34 5.30 7.09
N ALA A 32 -8.50 5.16 6.46
CA ALA A 32 -8.84 5.91 5.25
C ALA A 32 -8.81 7.43 5.50
N ALA A 33 -9.30 7.89 6.66
CA ALA A 33 -9.22 9.30 7.03
C ALA A 33 -7.77 9.77 7.24
N VAL A 34 -6.91 8.94 7.86
CA VAL A 34 -5.47 9.22 8.00
C VAL A 34 -4.82 9.37 6.63
N VAL A 35 -5.09 8.46 5.70
CA VAL A 35 -4.59 8.51 4.32
C VAL A 35 -5.05 9.80 3.62
N ALA A 36 -6.33 10.16 3.75
CA ALA A 36 -6.86 11.39 3.16
C ALA A 36 -6.20 12.64 3.71
N VAL A 37 -6.02 12.73 5.04
CA VAL A 37 -5.36 13.87 5.68
C VAL A 37 -3.90 13.99 5.28
N LEU A 38 -3.16 12.88 5.24
CA LEU A 38 -1.76 12.87 4.83
C LEU A 38 -1.55 13.20 3.34
N SER A 39 -2.61 13.18 2.54
CA SER A 39 -2.55 13.65 1.14
C SER A 39 -2.31 15.16 1.02
N PHE A 40 -2.58 15.96 2.06
CA PHE A 40 -2.24 17.39 2.09
C PHE A 40 -0.76 17.66 2.34
N VAL A 41 -0.05 16.72 2.92
CA VAL A 41 1.35 16.92 3.31
C VAL A 41 2.24 16.50 2.15
N PRO A 42 3.01 17.43 1.54
CA PRO A 42 3.95 17.07 0.49
C PRO A 42 5.14 16.32 1.09
N LEU A 43 5.46 15.13 0.54
CA LEU A 43 6.63 14.35 0.94
C LEU A 43 7.87 14.73 0.11
N SER A 44 7.70 14.89 -1.20
CA SER A 44 8.78 15.26 -2.12
C SER A 44 8.23 15.99 -3.33
N ILE A 45 9.08 16.80 -3.95
CA ILE A 45 8.74 17.55 -5.16
C ILE A 45 8.97 16.65 -6.39
N VAL A 46 8.01 16.65 -7.31
CA VAL A 46 8.16 15.98 -8.61
C VAL A 46 8.81 16.95 -9.59
N ILE A 47 10.06 16.69 -9.93
CA ILE A 47 10.85 17.54 -10.83
C ILE A 47 10.13 17.66 -12.18
N GLY A 48 9.96 18.87 -12.67
CA GLY A 48 9.35 19.17 -13.97
C GLY A 48 7.82 19.27 -14.00
N SER A 49 7.10 18.83 -12.94
CA SER A 49 5.63 18.92 -12.93
C SER A 49 5.06 20.03 -12.05
N GLY A 50 5.88 20.62 -11.17
CA GLY A 50 5.42 21.56 -10.15
C GLY A 50 4.50 20.94 -9.08
N LYS A 51 4.39 19.61 -9.05
CA LYS A 51 3.59 18.83 -8.12
C LYS A 51 4.45 18.12 -7.08
N SER A 52 3.83 17.58 -6.05
CA SER A 52 4.52 16.83 -5.00
C SER A 52 3.90 15.46 -4.81
N PHE A 53 4.72 14.48 -4.41
CA PHE A 53 4.19 13.23 -3.89
C PHE A 53 3.60 13.46 -2.51
N PRO A 54 2.39 12.98 -2.23
CA PRO A 54 1.78 13.13 -0.91
C PRO A 54 2.41 12.16 0.11
N MET A 55 2.43 12.57 1.36
CA MET A 55 2.92 11.75 2.48
C MET A 55 2.08 10.48 2.69
N SER A 56 0.84 10.48 2.23
CA SER A 56 -0.03 9.29 2.25
C SER A 56 0.61 8.07 1.56
N GLN A 57 1.48 8.27 0.55
CA GLN A 57 2.17 7.16 -0.13
C GLN A 57 3.07 6.35 0.82
N ALA A 58 3.67 6.98 1.81
CA ALA A 58 4.48 6.29 2.81
C ALA A 58 3.63 5.45 3.78
N VAL A 59 2.35 5.74 3.89
CA VAL A 59 1.43 5.11 4.85
C VAL A 59 0.61 3.98 4.24
N TYR A 60 0.37 3.96 2.93
CA TYR A 60 -0.39 2.89 2.27
C TYR A 60 0.05 1.48 2.69
N PRO A 61 1.34 1.12 2.71
CA PRO A 61 1.75 -0.22 3.14
C PRO A 61 1.42 -0.52 4.60
N LEU A 62 1.49 0.48 5.49
CA LEU A 62 1.13 0.32 6.91
C LEU A 62 -0.34 -0.06 7.07
N VAL A 63 -1.21 0.59 6.30
CA VAL A 63 -2.65 0.31 6.29
C VAL A 63 -2.92 -1.14 5.87
N GLY A 64 -2.24 -1.61 4.81
CA GLY A 64 -2.32 -2.99 4.34
C GLY A 64 -1.87 -4.01 5.40
N TRP A 65 -0.78 -3.73 6.12
CA TRP A 65 -0.29 -4.63 7.18
C TRP A 65 -1.23 -4.69 8.37
N ILE A 66 -1.85 -3.57 8.74
CA ILE A 66 -2.75 -3.50 9.90
C ILE A 66 -4.10 -4.16 9.60
N LEU A 67 -4.66 -3.91 8.42
CA LEU A 67 -6.03 -4.32 8.07
C LEU A 67 -6.09 -5.62 7.24
N GLY A 68 -4.97 -6.06 6.68
CA GLY A 68 -4.94 -7.13 5.70
C GLY A 68 -5.25 -6.66 4.26
N PRO A 69 -5.20 -7.57 3.29
CA PRO A 69 -5.15 -7.20 1.87
C PRO A 69 -6.39 -6.46 1.38
N VAL A 70 -7.59 -6.93 1.71
CA VAL A 70 -8.83 -6.34 1.16
C VAL A 70 -9.22 -5.08 1.90
N ALA A 71 -9.22 -5.14 3.24
CA ALA A 71 -9.59 -3.98 4.05
C ALA A 71 -8.56 -2.85 3.91
N GLY A 72 -7.26 -3.19 3.80
CA GLY A 72 -6.18 -2.25 3.52
C GLY A 72 -6.33 -1.59 2.16
N ALA A 73 -6.51 -2.38 1.09
CA ALA A 73 -6.74 -1.85 -0.24
C ALA A 73 -7.97 -0.93 -0.32
N LEU A 74 -9.05 -1.29 0.39
CA LEU A 74 -10.25 -0.47 0.47
C LEU A 74 -9.98 0.85 1.22
N ALA A 75 -9.33 0.80 2.37
CA ALA A 75 -9.01 1.99 3.16
C ALA A 75 -8.09 2.95 2.39
N ASP A 76 -7.05 2.42 1.75
CA ASP A 76 -6.12 3.20 0.92
C ASP A 76 -6.82 3.78 -0.30
N GLY A 77 -7.64 2.99 -1.00
CA GLY A 77 -8.39 3.44 -2.17
C GLY A 77 -9.36 4.58 -1.84
N VAL A 78 -10.15 4.41 -0.77
CA VAL A 78 -11.09 5.45 -0.30
C VAL A 78 -10.33 6.69 0.19
N GLY A 79 -9.29 6.50 1.01
CA GLY A 79 -8.48 7.59 1.51
C GLY A 79 -7.77 8.37 0.40
N ALA A 80 -7.18 7.66 -0.58
CA ALA A 80 -6.56 8.28 -1.75
C ALA A 80 -7.59 9.00 -2.64
N LEU A 81 -8.77 8.42 -2.85
CA LEU A 81 -9.84 9.07 -3.62
C LEU A 81 -10.28 10.39 -2.97
N VAL A 82 -10.51 10.38 -1.67
CA VAL A 82 -10.81 11.60 -0.92
C VAL A 82 -9.64 12.57 -1.01
N GLY A 83 -8.41 12.10 -0.79
CA GLY A 83 -7.18 12.89 -0.89
C GLY A 83 -7.04 13.61 -2.22
N VAL A 84 -7.28 12.91 -3.33
CA VAL A 84 -7.24 13.48 -4.69
C VAL A 84 -8.27 14.60 -4.89
N LEU A 85 -9.45 14.46 -4.30
CA LEU A 85 -10.52 15.47 -4.42
C LEU A 85 -10.23 16.73 -3.60
N ILE A 86 -9.64 16.57 -2.41
CA ILE A 86 -9.41 17.68 -1.48
C ILE A 86 -8.01 18.28 -1.57
N ALA A 87 -7.03 17.55 -2.12
CA ALA A 87 -5.64 17.98 -2.31
C ALA A 87 -5.16 17.77 -3.76
N PRO A 88 -5.82 18.34 -4.78
CA PRO A 88 -5.50 18.10 -6.19
C PRO A 88 -4.09 18.54 -6.61
N HIS A 89 -3.43 19.35 -5.79
CA HIS A 89 -2.05 19.79 -6.01
C HIS A 89 -1.01 18.68 -5.81
N THR A 90 -1.38 17.58 -5.12
CA THR A 90 -0.50 16.45 -4.83
C THR A 90 -0.66 15.29 -5.82
N THR A 91 -1.49 15.42 -6.83
CA THR A 91 -1.67 14.39 -7.86
C THR A 91 -1.68 14.98 -9.26
N THR A 92 -1.02 14.30 -10.19
CA THR A 92 -1.07 14.67 -11.61
C THR A 92 -2.20 13.93 -12.30
N ILE A 93 -2.37 12.65 -11.99
CA ILE A 93 -3.37 11.77 -12.59
C ILE A 93 -4.14 11.05 -11.47
N PRO A 94 -5.36 11.51 -11.14
CA PRO A 94 -6.17 10.96 -10.07
C PRO A 94 -6.34 9.45 -10.09
N ALA A 95 -6.67 8.89 -11.26
CA ALA A 95 -6.89 7.44 -11.41
C ALA A 95 -5.61 6.63 -11.09
N ALA A 96 -4.45 7.12 -11.51
CA ALA A 96 -3.18 6.46 -11.23
C ALA A 96 -2.85 6.47 -9.73
N THR A 97 -3.10 7.60 -9.05
CA THR A 97 -2.89 7.75 -7.61
C THR A 97 -3.77 6.79 -6.81
N VAL A 98 -5.07 6.74 -7.10
CA VAL A 98 -6.01 5.86 -6.41
C VAL A 98 -5.69 4.39 -6.66
N PHE A 99 -5.41 4.02 -7.92
CA PHE A 99 -5.05 2.63 -8.24
C PHE A 99 -3.73 2.21 -7.59
N GLY A 100 -2.73 3.08 -7.61
CA GLY A 100 -1.46 2.83 -6.91
C GLY A 100 -1.65 2.61 -5.41
N ALA A 101 -2.50 3.40 -4.75
CA ALA A 101 -2.82 3.26 -3.34
C ALA A 101 -3.48 1.90 -3.03
N VAL A 102 -4.51 1.52 -3.82
CA VAL A 102 -5.17 0.21 -3.71
C VAL A 102 -4.17 -0.93 -3.82
N MET A 103 -3.28 -0.86 -4.81
CA MET A 103 -2.28 -1.92 -5.04
C MET A 103 -1.21 -1.97 -3.96
N ALA A 104 -0.83 -0.84 -3.37
CA ALA A 104 0.10 -0.80 -2.24
C ALA A 104 -0.48 -1.49 -1.00
N GLY A 105 -1.71 -1.14 -0.61
CA GLY A 105 -2.40 -1.76 0.51
C GLY A 105 -2.65 -3.25 0.30
N LEU A 106 -3.07 -3.64 -0.92
CA LEU A 106 -3.27 -5.04 -1.29
C LEU A 106 -1.97 -5.85 -1.17
N ALA A 107 -0.89 -5.36 -1.77
CA ALA A 107 0.41 -6.03 -1.75
C ALA A 107 0.96 -6.15 -0.32
N ALA A 108 0.93 -5.07 0.45
CA ALA A 108 1.40 -5.06 1.82
C ALA A 108 0.62 -6.06 2.69
N GLY A 109 -0.71 -6.10 2.54
CA GLY A 109 -1.56 -7.06 3.25
C GLY A 109 -1.31 -8.52 2.87
N CYS A 110 -0.81 -8.79 1.64
CA CYS A 110 -0.47 -10.13 1.19
C CYS A 110 0.93 -10.60 1.67
N MET A 111 1.78 -9.72 2.20
CA MET A 111 3.17 -10.08 2.55
C MET A 111 3.26 -11.09 3.69
N ASN A 112 2.36 -11.02 4.67
CA ASN A 112 2.36 -11.91 5.82
C ASN A 112 2.13 -13.39 5.47
N GLY A 113 1.47 -13.68 4.36
CA GLY A 113 1.14 -15.05 3.97
C GLY A 113 0.20 -15.78 4.93
N GLU A 114 -0.30 -15.11 5.95
CA GLU A 114 -1.17 -15.66 6.97
C GLU A 114 -2.67 -15.46 6.64
N GLY A 115 -3.51 -16.28 7.26
CA GLY A 115 -4.95 -16.18 7.13
C GLY A 115 -5.50 -16.76 5.82
N ARG A 116 -6.81 -16.57 5.63
CA ARG A 116 -7.60 -17.16 4.54
C ARG A 116 -7.10 -16.77 3.14
N ARG A 117 -6.37 -15.66 3.02
CA ARG A 117 -5.88 -15.09 1.75
C ARG A 117 -4.36 -15.12 1.62
N GLY A 118 -3.69 -15.90 2.46
CA GLY A 118 -2.24 -16.01 2.45
C GLY A 118 -1.63 -16.43 1.11
N TRP A 119 -2.40 -17.08 0.23
CA TRP A 119 -1.96 -17.48 -1.11
C TRP A 119 -2.10 -16.37 -2.18
N TRP A 120 -2.76 -15.25 -1.88
CA TRP A 120 -3.02 -14.15 -2.85
C TRP A 120 -1.75 -13.48 -3.35
N TRP A 121 -0.64 -13.60 -2.61
CA TRP A 121 0.64 -13.11 -3.08
C TRP A 121 1.05 -13.74 -4.43
N LEU A 122 0.65 -14.98 -4.72
CA LEU A 122 1.05 -15.68 -5.95
C LEU A 122 0.37 -15.08 -7.20
N PRO A 123 -0.97 -15.02 -7.31
CA PRO A 123 -1.61 -14.38 -8.46
C PRO A 123 -1.27 -12.89 -8.56
N LEU A 124 -1.09 -12.21 -7.42
CA LEU A 124 -0.65 -10.82 -7.42
C LEU A 124 0.77 -10.68 -7.99
N SER A 125 1.69 -11.58 -7.64
CA SER A 125 3.04 -11.60 -8.21
C SER A 125 3.02 -11.78 -9.73
N ILE A 126 2.21 -12.71 -10.24
CA ILE A 126 2.06 -12.94 -11.68
C ILE A 126 1.53 -11.66 -12.36
N LEU A 127 0.48 -11.06 -11.80
CA LEU A 127 -0.07 -9.80 -12.31
C LEU A 127 0.99 -8.70 -12.35
N LEU A 128 1.73 -8.52 -11.26
CA LEU A 128 2.75 -7.46 -11.16
C LEU A 128 3.92 -7.70 -12.11
N PHE A 129 4.31 -8.95 -12.39
CA PHE A 129 5.29 -9.25 -13.43
C PHE A 129 4.80 -8.87 -14.81
N VAL A 130 3.53 -9.16 -15.12
CA VAL A 130 2.93 -8.74 -16.40
C VAL A 130 2.92 -7.21 -16.50
N VAL A 131 2.50 -6.52 -15.43
CA VAL A 131 2.48 -5.05 -15.37
C VAL A 131 3.88 -4.47 -15.55
N TYR A 132 4.90 -5.03 -14.90
CA TYR A 132 6.29 -4.62 -15.06
C TYR A 132 6.81 -4.86 -16.48
N GLY A 133 6.50 -6.03 -17.04
CA GLY A 133 6.84 -6.35 -18.43
C GLY A 133 6.20 -5.40 -19.45
N LEU A 134 4.94 -5.02 -19.25
CA LEU A 134 4.26 -4.02 -20.07
C LEU A 134 4.91 -2.64 -19.92
N TYR A 135 5.27 -2.24 -18.71
CA TYR A 135 5.92 -0.96 -18.44
C TYR A 135 7.28 -0.85 -19.14
N VAL A 136 8.17 -1.81 -18.88
CA VAL A 136 9.52 -1.85 -19.49
C VAL A 136 9.42 -2.09 -21.01
N GLY A 137 8.56 -3.00 -21.43
CA GLY A 137 8.34 -3.31 -22.84
C GLY A 137 7.90 -2.08 -23.63
N ARG A 138 6.97 -1.29 -23.12
CA ARG A 138 6.58 -0.04 -23.78
C ARG A 138 7.72 0.97 -23.86
N ALA A 139 8.49 1.12 -22.78
CA ALA A 139 9.63 2.02 -22.77
C ALA A 139 10.65 1.64 -23.88
N VAL A 140 10.96 0.36 -24.02
CA VAL A 140 11.96 -0.13 -24.97
C VAL A 140 11.40 -0.17 -26.40
N PHE A 141 10.26 -0.85 -26.61
CA PHE A 141 9.79 -1.15 -27.98
C PHE A 141 9.00 -0.01 -28.61
N ARG A 142 8.30 0.80 -27.82
CA ARG A 142 7.51 1.91 -28.35
C ARG A 142 8.22 3.25 -28.28
N ASN A 143 8.90 3.51 -27.18
CA ASN A 143 9.54 4.79 -26.93
C ASN A 143 11.03 4.80 -27.30
N GLY A 144 11.60 3.66 -27.76
CA GLY A 144 12.99 3.55 -28.20
C GLY A 144 14.03 3.73 -27.08
N VAL A 145 13.63 3.58 -25.83
CA VAL A 145 14.55 3.67 -24.68
C VAL A 145 15.49 2.46 -24.69
N ALA A 146 16.78 2.67 -24.54
CA ALA A 146 17.74 1.58 -24.41
C ALA A 146 17.35 0.67 -23.22
N TRP A 147 17.39 -0.64 -23.41
CA TRP A 147 16.94 -1.63 -22.41
C TRP A 147 17.57 -1.45 -21.03
N TRP A 148 18.89 -1.15 -21.00
CA TRP A 148 19.61 -0.90 -19.75
C TRP A 148 19.12 0.38 -19.03
N ALA A 149 18.78 1.43 -19.80
CA ALA A 149 18.26 2.68 -19.24
C ALA A 149 16.83 2.49 -18.70
N ALA A 150 16.01 1.68 -19.39
CA ALA A 150 14.68 1.32 -18.90
C ALA A 150 14.76 0.52 -17.58
N LEU A 151 15.70 -0.43 -17.47
CA LEU A 151 15.91 -1.18 -16.22
C LEU A 151 16.44 -0.30 -15.08
N LEU A 152 17.40 0.58 -15.37
CA LEU A 152 17.91 1.53 -14.36
C LEU A 152 16.83 2.52 -13.93
N GLY A 153 16.04 3.03 -14.85
CA GLY A 153 14.93 3.96 -14.57
C GLY A 153 13.81 3.33 -13.76
N SER A 154 13.63 2.01 -13.86
CA SER A 154 12.63 1.25 -13.10
C SER A 154 13.22 0.45 -11.92
N ILE A 155 14.40 0.82 -11.42
CA ILE A 155 15.09 0.06 -10.37
C ILE A 155 14.27 0.00 -9.07
N ILE A 156 13.54 1.03 -8.75
CA ILE A 156 12.64 1.06 -7.59
C ILE A 156 11.53 0.04 -7.77
N ASP A 157 10.87 0.04 -8.93
CA ASP A 157 9.76 -0.84 -9.25
C ASP A 157 10.22 -2.31 -9.32
N GLY A 158 11.31 -2.56 -10.02
CA GLY A 158 11.89 -3.89 -10.17
C GLY A 158 12.38 -4.48 -8.84
N SER A 159 13.07 -3.67 -8.02
CA SER A 159 13.53 -4.12 -6.70
C SER A 159 12.37 -4.39 -5.75
N ALA A 160 11.34 -3.54 -5.73
CA ALA A 160 10.15 -3.75 -4.94
C ALA A 160 9.41 -5.03 -5.34
N LEU A 161 9.27 -5.27 -6.66
CA LEU A 161 8.69 -6.49 -7.20
C LEU A 161 9.48 -7.73 -6.79
N LEU A 162 10.81 -7.71 -6.91
CA LEU A 162 11.67 -8.82 -6.49
C LEU A 162 11.54 -9.11 -4.99
N LEU A 163 11.57 -8.07 -4.15
CA LEU A 163 11.39 -8.23 -2.71
C LEU A 163 10.03 -8.81 -2.34
N PHE A 164 8.99 -8.49 -3.11
CA PHE A 164 7.64 -9.01 -2.90
C PHE A 164 7.50 -10.47 -3.34
N VAL A 165 8.07 -10.82 -4.49
CA VAL A 165 7.91 -12.17 -5.09
C VAL A 165 8.78 -13.20 -4.39
N LEU A 166 10.00 -12.83 -4.03
CA LEU A 166 10.94 -13.72 -3.37
C LEU A 166 10.52 -14.02 -1.90
N PRO A 167 11.10 -15.06 -1.28
CA PRO A 167 10.89 -15.35 0.14
C PRO A 167 11.24 -14.20 1.08
N THR A 168 11.93 -13.17 0.60
CA THR A 168 12.25 -11.94 1.32
C THR A 168 11.02 -11.26 1.92
N ARG A 169 9.85 -11.36 1.29
CA ARG A 169 8.59 -10.87 1.86
C ARG A 169 8.29 -11.47 3.24
N LEU A 170 8.60 -12.77 3.43
CA LEU A 170 8.38 -13.46 4.71
C LEU A 170 9.36 -12.99 5.79
N LEU A 171 10.60 -12.64 5.39
CA LEU A 171 11.58 -12.04 6.29
C LEU A 171 11.13 -10.66 6.71
N ILE A 172 10.67 -9.84 5.79
CA ILE A 172 10.13 -8.50 6.07
C ILE A 172 8.97 -8.60 7.06
N ALA A 173 8.02 -9.52 6.82
CA ALA A 173 6.89 -9.74 7.71
C ALA A 173 7.34 -10.17 9.13
N ARG A 174 8.33 -11.06 9.24
CA ARG A 174 8.92 -11.47 10.52
C ARG A 174 9.63 -10.32 11.23
N TRP A 175 10.35 -9.47 10.51
CA TRP A 175 11.02 -8.31 11.08
C TRP A 175 10.04 -7.26 11.57
N LEU A 176 8.92 -7.05 10.86
CA LEU A 176 7.83 -6.19 11.32
C LEU A 176 7.22 -6.65 12.65
N ALA A 177 7.09 -7.96 12.84
CA ALA A 177 6.58 -8.57 14.06
C ALA A 177 7.66 -8.71 15.18
N SER A 178 8.92 -8.35 14.92
CA SER A 178 10.02 -8.52 15.86
C SER A 178 9.91 -7.55 17.05
N GLU A 179 10.27 -8.03 18.24
CA GLU A 179 10.45 -7.17 19.42
C GLU A 179 11.70 -6.30 19.34
N ASN A 180 12.70 -6.72 18.54
CA ASN A 180 13.91 -5.95 18.32
C ASN A 180 13.62 -4.71 17.47
N ALA A 181 13.81 -3.52 18.03
CA ALA A 181 13.53 -2.24 17.39
C ALA A 181 14.32 -2.04 16.08
N GLY A 182 15.57 -2.51 16.01
CA GLY A 182 16.40 -2.43 14.80
C GLY A 182 15.84 -3.28 13.66
N LEU A 183 15.48 -4.55 13.94
CA LEU A 183 14.87 -5.42 12.95
C LEU A 183 13.51 -4.88 12.49
N ARG A 184 12.71 -4.36 13.42
CA ARG A 184 11.43 -3.74 13.09
C ARG A 184 11.60 -2.52 12.18
N ALA A 185 12.59 -1.67 12.44
CA ALA A 185 12.92 -0.52 11.60
C ALA A 185 13.31 -0.95 10.18
N VAL A 186 14.14 -1.99 10.04
CA VAL A 186 14.50 -2.57 8.73
C VAL A 186 13.27 -3.15 8.05
N GLY A 187 12.43 -3.88 8.77
CA GLY A 187 11.16 -4.41 8.25
C GLY A 187 10.21 -3.30 7.73
N LEU A 188 10.07 -2.20 8.50
CA LEU A 188 9.30 -1.03 8.11
C LEU A 188 9.86 -0.38 6.85
N PHE A 189 11.17 -0.17 6.80
CA PHE A 189 11.82 0.44 5.63
C PHE A 189 11.61 -0.40 4.36
N LEU A 190 11.97 -1.69 4.40
CA LEU A 190 11.86 -2.57 3.24
C LEU A 190 10.40 -2.82 2.84
N GLY A 191 9.51 -2.97 3.80
CA GLY A 191 8.09 -3.14 3.50
C GLY A 191 7.45 -1.89 2.90
N THR A 192 7.81 -0.69 3.40
CA THR A 192 7.39 0.58 2.78
C THR A 192 7.97 0.72 1.37
N TRP A 193 9.24 0.32 1.17
CA TRP A 193 9.86 0.28 -0.15
C TRP A 193 9.07 -0.61 -1.12
N VAL A 194 8.70 -1.82 -0.71
CA VAL A 194 7.88 -2.74 -1.50
C VAL A 194 6.53 -2.11 -1.86
N GLY A 195 5.80 -1.60 -0.88
CA GLY A 195 4.49 -1.02 -1.13
C GLY A 195 4.55 0.24 -1.99
N ALA A 196 5.51 1.14 -1.74
CA ALA A 196 5.69 2.35 -2.53
C ALA A 196 6.10 2.04 -3.98
N GLY A 197 7.02 1.10 -4.19
CA GLY A 197 7.45 0.69 -5.52
C GLY A 197 6.32 0.00 -6.31
N ILE A 198 5.52 -0.86 -5.67
CA ILE A 198 4.35 -1.47 -6.32
C ILE A 198 3.30 -0.40 -6.66
N SER A 199 3.06 0.56 -5.76
CA SER A 199 2.18 1.71 -6.01
C SER A 199 2.64 2.48 -7.25
N HIS A 200 3.93 2.82 -7.29
CA HIS A 200 4.54 3.56 -8.39
C HIS A 200 4.44 2.79 -9.72
N LEU A 201 4.81 1.52 -9.73
CA LEU A 201 4.71 0.65 -10.90
C LEU A 201 3.30 0.63 -11.49
N CYS A 202 2.29 0.41 -10.64
CA CYS A 202 0.90 0.34 -11.08
C CYS A 202 0.38 1.69 -11.58
N ALA A 203 0.78 2.79 -10.91
CA ALA A 203 0.46 4.13 -11.35
C ALA A 203 1.13 4.47 -12.70
N ALA A 204 2.41 4.12 -12.86
CA ALA A 204 3.17 4.38 -14.07
C ALA A 204 2.57 3.69 -15.30
N VAL A 205 2.08 2.46 -15.18
CA VAL A 205 1.42 1.74 -16.29
C VAL A 205 0.15 2.47 -16.73
N ILE A 206 -0.67 2.97 -15.80
CA ILE A 206 -1.85 3.78 -16.15
C ILE A 206 -1.42 5.03 -16.92
N VAL A 207 -0.40 5.74 -16.42
CA VAL A 207 0.11 6.93 -17.10
C VAL A 207 0.56 6.61 -18.52
N TYR A 208 1.34 5.56 -18.69
CA TYR A 208 1.90 5.19 -20.00
C TYR A 208 0.86 4.69 -21.01
N TYR A 209 -0.20 4.00 -20.57
CA TYR A 209 -1.15 3.37 -21.48
C TYR A 209 -2.44 4.17 -21.69
N VAL A 210 -2.79 5.03 -20.75
CA VAL A 210 -4.04 5.80 -20.81
C VAL A 210 -3.80 7.25 -21.23
N PHE A 211 -2.64 7.82 -20.87
CA PHE A 211 -2.37 9.25 -21.03
C PHE A 211 -1.18 9.59 -21.94
N ASN A 212 -0.59 8.59 -22.61
CA ASN A 212 0.52 8.78 -23.57
C ASN A 212 0.14 8.27 -24.95
#